data_68d3f6684a6bda7d17bd5998ccf41782
#
_entry.id   68d3f6684a6bda7d17bd5998ccf41782
#
_cell.length_a   1.000
_cell.length_b   1.000
_cell.length_c   1.000
_cell.angle_alpha   90.00
_cell.angle_beta   90.00
_cell.angle_gamma   90.00
#
_symmetry.space_group_name_H-M   'P 1'
#
loop_
_entity.id
_entity.type
_entity.pdbx_description
1 polymer ?
#
loop_
_entity_poly.entity_id
_entity_poly.type
_entity_poly.pdbx_seq_one_letter_code
_entity_poly.pdbx_strand_id
1 'polypeptide(L)'
;YVDETADLDMAVNIINNAKTQRIGVCNACESLVLHESIVDELMPRLSAKLSESHVEIRGDERVQKATKDAVAATEKDWGTEYLDYIISAKTVSDIDEAITHINKYNTGHSEAIITNNYEHAQKFLNEIDAAAVYVNASTRFTDGFEFGFGAEIGISTQKLHARGPMGLEALTTTKYIIYGDGQIRE
;
A
#
# COMPACT_ATOMS: atom_id res chain seq x y z
N TYR A 1 5.24 0.44 -4.17
CA TYR A 1 6.40 0.24 -5.04
C TYR A 1 6.37 1.23 -6.20
N VAL A 2 7.51 1.85 -6.47
CA VAL A 2 7.70 2.71 -7.66
C VAL A 2 8.60 1.95 -8.64
N ASP A 3 8.00 1.55 -9.75
CA ASP A 3 8.61 0.75 -10.79
C ASP A 3 9.54 1.60 -11.71
N GLU A 4 10.46 0.95 -12.42
CA GLU A 4 11.39 1.60 -13.37
C GLU A 4 10.69 2.43 -14.46
N THR A 5 9.45 2.05 -14.82
CA THR A 5 8.66 2.70 -15.87
C THR A 5 7.68 3.74 -15.34
N ALA A 6 7.73 4.04 -14.04
CA ALA A 6 6.79 4.96 -13.41
C ALA A 6 6.88 6.38 -13.96
N ASP A 7 5.74 7.06 -14.06
CA ASP A 7 5.69 8.51 -14.17
C ASP A 7 6.08 9.11 -12.81
N LEU A 8 7.20 9.83 -12.76
CA LEU A 8 7.76 10.32 -11.51
C LEU A 8 6.95 11.46 -10.89
N ASP A 9 6.27 12.27 -11.68
CA ASP A 9 5.39 13.33 -11.18
C ASP A 9 4.13 12.73 -10.56
N MET A 10 3.56 11.69 -11.20
CA MET A 10 2.49 10.88 -10.62
C MET A 10 2.95 10.23 -9.31
N ALA A 11 4.16 9.65 -9.28
CA ALA A 11 4.71 9.00 -8.10
C ALA A 11 4.83 9.97 -6.91
N VAL A 12 5.41 11.16 -7.12
CA VAL A 12 5.51 12.20 -6.08
C VAL A 12 4.13 12.57 -5.53
N ASN A 13 3.14 12.77 -6.40
CA ASN A 13 1.80 13.17 -5.99
C ASN A 13 1.09 12.07 -5.18
N ILE A 14 1.15 10.81 -5.64
CA ILE A 14 0.53 9.67 -4.97
C ILE A 14 1.19 9.44 -3.61
N ILE A 15 2.52 9.40 -3.54
CA ILE A 15 3.26 9.16 -2.29
C ILE A 15 2.99 10.29 -1.29
N ASN A 16 3.06 11.55 -1.72
CA ASN A 16 2.77 12.67 -0.85
C ASN A 16 1.34 12.59 -0.29
N ASN A 17 0.35 12.32 -1.14
CA ASN A 17 -1.04 12.14 -0.69
C ASN A 17 -1.16 10.96 0.29
N ALA A 18 -0.60 9.81 -0.06
CA ALA A 18 -0.69 8.60 0.75
C ALA A 18 -0.02 8.76 2.13
N LYS A 19 1.06 9.57 2.22
CA LYS A 19 1.76 9.81 3.49
C LYS A 19 1.19 10.96 4.30
N THR A 20 0.83 12.09 3.66
CA THR A 20 0.61 13.34 4.41
C THR A 20 -0.85 13.74 4.59
N GLN A 21 -1.79 13.18 3.83
CA GLN A 21 -3.21 13.53 3.95
C GLN A 21 -3.75 13.22 5.35
N ARG A 22 -3.37 12.07 5.93
CA ARG A 22 -3.71 11.68 7.31
C ARG A 22 -2.74 10.59 7.77
N ILE A 23 -1.87 10.92 8.72
CA ILE A 23 -0.78 10.04 9.13
C ILE A 23 -1.18 8.90 10.09
N GLY A 24 -2.14 9.15 10.97
CA GLY A 24 -2.53 8.23 12.05
C GLY A 24 -3.62 7.24 11.65
N VAL A 25 -3.56 6.70 10.43
CA VAL A 25 -4.55 5.75 9.90
C VAL A 25 -3.87 4.58 9.18
N CYS A 26 -4.53 3.42 9.20
CA CYS A 26 -4.00 2.14 8.73
C CYS A 26 -3.71 2.07 7.22
N ASN A 27 -4.29 2.97 6.40
CA ASN A 27 -4.06 3.04 4.96
C ASN A 27 -3.09 4.17 4.56
N ALA A 28 -2.46 4.86 5.52
CA ALA A 28 -1.37 5.80 5.25
C ALA A 28 -0.12 5.04 4.77
N CYS A 29 0.66 5.66 3.89
CA CYS A 29 1.90 5.08 3.42
C CYS A 29 2.98 5.17 4.51
N GLU A 30 3.54 4.02 4.90
CA GLU A 30 4.57 3.91 5.93
C GLU A 30 5.92 3.48 5.35
N SER A 31 5.90 2.81 4.19
CA SER A 31 7.10 2.30 3.55
C SER A 31 7.05 2.49 2.04
N LEU A 32 8.19 2.83 1.45
CA LEU A 32 8.42 2.91 0.02
C LEU A 32 9.40 1.82 -0.41
N VAL A 33 9.13 1.21 -1.55
CA VAL A 33 10.08 0.36 -2.27
C VAL A 33 10.31 0.99 -3.64
N LEU A 34 11.56 1.19 -4.01
CA LEU A 34 11.95 1.98 -5.18
C LEU A 34 12.85 1.15 -6.10
N HIS A 35 12.53 1.09 -7.38
CA HIS A 35 13.46 0.51 -8.36
C HIS A 35 14.75 1.33 -8.42
N GLU A 36 15.91 0.69 -8.41
CA GLU A 36 17.21 1.36 -8.30
C GLU A 36 17.48 2.39 -9.41
N SER A 37 16.95 2.16 -10.63
CA SER A 37 17.20 3.03 -11.78
C SER A 37 16.56 4.42 -11.64
N ILE A 38 15.51 4.58 -10.83
CA ILE A 38 14.76 5.84 -10.70
C ILE A 38 15.13 6.64 -9.45
N VAL A 39 15.88 6.05 -8.53
CA VAL A 39 16.15 6.64 -7.20
C VAL A 39 16.81 8.03 -7.31
N ASP A 40 17.81 8.18 -8.18
CA ASP A 40 18.56 9.44 -8.30
C ASP A 40 17.72 10.59 -8.87
N GLU A 41 16.68 10.28 -9.65
CA GLU A 41 15.79 11.29 -10.20
C GLU A 41 14.57 11.54 -9.30
N LEU A 42 13.99 10.48 -8.73
CA LEU A 42 12.78 10.57 -7.90
C LEU A 42 13.07 11.19 -6.53
N MET A 43 14.11 10.73 -5.84
CA MET A 43 14.32 11.07 -4.43
C MET A 43 14.53 12.56 -4.16
N PRO A 44 15.25 13.34 -4.98
CA PRO A 44 15.34 14.78 -4.77
C PRO A 44 13.99 15.49 -4.87
N ARG A 45 13.14 15.09 -5.81
CA ARG A 45 11.78 15.66 -5.99
C ARG A 45 10.86 15.27 -4.85
N LEU A 46 10.88 13.98 -4.47
CA LEU A 46 10.05 13.44 -3.41
C LEU A 46 10.44 14.02 -2.04
N SER A 47 11.75 14.09 -1.72
CA SER A 47 12.24 14.68 -0.49
C SER A 47 11.84 16.14 -0.36
N ALA A 48 11.99 16.93 -1.44
CA ALA A 48 11.54 18.32 -1.45
C ALA A 48 10.04 18.43 -1.16
N LYS A 49 9.20 17.54 -1.75
CA LYS A 49 7.75 17.55 -1.53
C LYS A 49 7.36 17.12 -0.12
N LEU A 50 7.96 16.07 0.40
CA LEU A 50 7.69 15.55 1.74
C LEU A 50 8.18 16.51 2.84
N SER A 51 9.23 17.29 2.59
CA SER A 51 9.75 18.29 3.52
C SER A 51 8.76 19.43 3.81
N GLU A 52 7.84 19.73 2.89
CA GLU A 52 6.74 20.69 3.11
C GLU A 52 5.87 20.30 4.31
N SER A 53 5.79 19.00 4.61
CA SER A 53 5.05 18.42 5.74
C SER A 53 5.98 17.88 6.84
N HIS A 54 7.27 18.20 6.80
CA HIS A 54 8.28 17.77 7.78
C HIS A 54 8.40 16.23 7.91
N VAL A 55 8.21 15.46 6.83
CA VAL A 55 8.34 14.01 6.84
C VAL A 55 9.81 13.61 6.90
N GLU A 56 10.20 12.83 7.92
CA GLU A 56 11.50 12.18 8.03
C GLU A 56 11.55 10.98 7.09
N ILE A 57 12.60 10.89 6.27
CA ILE A 57 12.83 9.74 5.38
C ILE A 57 13.93 8.87 5.98
N ARG A 58 13.61 7.59 6.25
CA ARG A 58 14.57 6.56 6.67
C ARG A 58 14.91 5.68 5.49
N GLY A 59 16.09 5.85 4.93
CA GLY A 59 16.50 5.22 3.68
C GLY A 59 17.66 4.24 3.82
N ASP A 60 17.74 3.29 2.89
CA ASP A 60 18.96 2.53 2.70
C ASP A 60 20.10 3.41 2.16
N GLU A 61 21.29 2.83 1.96
CA GLU A 61 22.46 3.59 1.50
C GLU A 61 22.26 4.29 0.14
N ARG A 62 21.45 3.71 -0.75
CA ARG A 62 21.17 4.29 -2.07
C ARG A 62 20.30 5.53 -1.95
N VAL A 63 19.24 5.45 -1.14
CA VAL A 63 18.35 6.57 -0.83
C VAL A 63 19.13 7.70 -0.14
N GLN A 64 19.98 7.39 0.84
CA GLN A 64 20.81 8.39 1.54
C GLN A 64 21.79 9.11 0.60
N LYS A 65 22.31 8.44 -0.42
CA LYS A 65 23.15 9.08 -1.45
C LYS A 65 22.37 10.01 -2.35
N ALA A 66 21.11 9.67 -2.65
CA ALA A 66 20.25 10.43 -3.55
C ALA A 66 19.62 11.67 -2.88
N THR A 67 19.45 11.68 -1.56
CA THR A 67 18.95 12.84 -0.82
C THR A 67 19.64 13.00 0.54
N LYS A 68 20.11 14.22 0.84
CA LYS A 68 20.88 14.52 2.06
C LYS A 68 20.03 14.52 3.33
N ASP A 69 18.73 14.62 3.18
CA ASP A 69 17.79 14.72 4.31
C ASP A 69 17.35 13.33 4.82
N ALA A 70 17.72 12.26 4.12
CA ALA A 70 17.42 10.90 4.56
C ALA A 70 18.41 10.43 5.64
N VAL A 71 17.86 9.85 6.71
CA VAL A 71 18.64 9.16 7.75
C VAL A 71 18.72 7.66 7.45
N ALA A 72 19.67 6.97 8.10
CA ALA A 72 19.85 5.54 7.87
C ALA A 72 18.67 4.73 8.41
N ALA A 73 18.09 3.90 7.55
CA ALA A 73 17.11 2.90 7.96
C ALA A 73 17.79 1.67 8.58
N THR A 74 17.06 0.99 9.45
CA THR A 74 17.41 -0.30 10.02
C THR A 74 16.44 -1.36 9.53
N GLU A 75 16.74 -2.64 9.75
CA GLU A 75 15.84 -3.74 9.39
C GLU A 75 14.43 -3.60 10.02
N LYS A 76 14.35 -2.98 11.18
CA LYS A 76 13.09 -2.74 11.87
C LYS A 76 12.19 -1.74 11.12
N ASP A 77 12.80 -0.79 10.42
CA ASP A 77 12.05 0.28 9.73
C ASP A 77 11.18 -0.26 8.60
N TRP A 78 11.56 -1.38 7.98
CA TRP A 78 10.82 -1.95 6.85
C TRP A 78 9.42 -2.44 7.19
N GLY A 79 9.17 -2.86 8.44
CA GLY A 79 7.87 -3.34 8.90
C GLY A 79 7.26 -2.47 10.01
N THR A 80 7.72 -1.22 10.18
CA THR A 80 7.22 -0.34 11.23
C THR A 80 6.06 0.52 10.71
N GLU A 81 4.92 0.48 11.41
CA GLU A 81 3.90 1.51 11.32
C GLU A 81 4.29 2.66 12.25
N TYR A 82 4.70 3.78 11.68
CA TYR A 82 5.14 4.94 12.46
C TYR A 82 3.96 5.73 13.03
N LEU A 83 2.84 5.79 12.28
CA LEU A 83 1.67 6.63 12.58
C LEU A 83 2.06 8.11 12.79
N ASP A 84 3.15 8.53 12.16
CA ASP A 84 3.80 9.81 12.31
C ASP A 84 4.34 10.29 10.95
N TYR A 85 4.89 11.48 10.89
CA TYR A 85 5.57 12.05 9.72
C TYR A 85 6.95 11.38 9.51
N ILE A 86 6.96 10.07 9.41
CA ILE A 86 8.14 9.25 9.14
C ILE A 86 7.78 8.24 8.05
N ILE A 87 8.68 8.00 7.11
CA ILE A 87 8.52 7.00 6.06
C ILE A 87 9.83 6.26 5.81
N SER A 88 9.78 4.94 5.66
CA SER A 88 10.94 4.17 5.22
C SER A 88 11.03 4.11 3.69
N ALA A 89 12.26 3.98 3.16
CA ALA A 89 12.51 3.87 1.72
C ALA A 89 13.61 2.85 1.44
N LYS A 90 13.26 1.79 0.72
CA LYS A 90 14.14 0.67 0.35
C LYS A 90 14.34 0.62 -1.16
N THR A 91 15.57 0.47 -1.60
CA THR A 91 15.91 0.26 -3.02
C THR A 91 15.93 -1.22 -3.35
N VAL A 92 15.43 -1.57 -4.54
CA VAL A 92 15.40 -2.93 -5.09
C VAL A 92 15.85 -2.94 -6.55
N SER A 93 16.35 -4.08 -7.03
CA SER A 93 16.84 -4.26 -8.39
C SER A 93 15.76 -4.51 -9.43
N ASP A 94 14.62 -5.08 -9.01
CA ASP A 94 13.53 -5.48 -9.88
C ASP A 94 12.20 -5.68 -9.12
N ILE A 95 11.15 -5.99 -9.88
CA ILE A 95 9.81 -6.24 -9.32
C ILE A 95 9.74 -7.50 -8.45
N ASP A 96 10.54 -8.53 -8.72
CA ASP A 96 10.52 -9.77 -7.94
C ASP A 96 11.09 -9.55 -6.54
N GLU A 97 12.18 -8.77 -6.44
CA GLU A 97 12.72 -8.33 -5.16
C GLU A 97 11.72 -7.43 -4.43
N ALA A 98 11.05 -6.51 -5.15
CA ALA A 98 10.02 -5.65 -4.56
C ALA A 98 8.88 -6.47 -3.94
N ILE A 99 8.30 -7.42 -4.68
CA ILE A 99 7.21 -8.29 -4.22
C ILE A 99 7.67 -9.13 -3.01
N THR A 100 8.86 -9.69 -3.06
CA THR A 100 9.44 -10.48 -1.96
C THR A 100 9.58 -9.63 -0.70
N HIS A 101 10.12 -8.42 -0.83
CA HIS A 101 10.30 -7.48 0.27
C HIS A 101 8.94 -7.06 0.86
N ILE A 102 8.00 -6.64 0.02
CA ILE A 102 6.68 -6.19 0.45
C ILE A 102 5.94 -7.31 1.17
N ASN A 103 5.86 -8.51 0.61
CA ASN A 103 5.17 -9.65 1.23
C ASN A 103 5.81 -10.09 2.55
N LYS A 104 7.11 -9.79 2.77
CA LYS A 104 7.80 -10.07 4.04
C LYS A 104 7.43 -9.08 5.14
N TYR A 105 7.24 -7.80 4.80
CA TYR A 105 7.16 -6.71 5.78
C TYR A 105 5.79 -6.03 5.86
N ASN A 106 4.88 -6.28 4.91
CA ASN A 106 3.57 -5.63 4.89
C ASN A 106 2.68 -6.06 6.05
N THR A 107 1.65 -5.26 6.31
CA THR A 107 0.59 -5.58 7.29
C THR A 107 -0.53 -6.43 6.70
N GLY A 108 -0.49 -6.70 5.39
CA GLY A 108 -1.57 -7.32 4.64
C GLY A 108 -2.77 -6.40 4.37
N HIS A 109 -2.62 -5.09 4.61
CA HIS A 109 -3.71 -4.11 4.51
C HIS A 109 -3.85 -3.55 3.10
N SER A 110 -2.94 -2.70 2.67
CA SER A 110 -3.02 -1.98 1.38
C SER A 110 -1.65 -1.76 0.79
N GLU A 111 -1.50 -2.14 -0.48
CA GLU A 111 -0.27 -1.98 -1.24
C GLU A 111 -0.55 -1.33 -2.59
N ALA A 112 0.42 -0.60 -3.13
CA ALA A 112 0.29 0.06 -4.42
C ALA A 112 1.56 -0.07 -5.26
N ILE A 113 1.40 -0.25 -6.57
CA ILE A 113 2.47 -0.07 -7.55
C ILE A 113 2.20 1.18 -8.39
N ILE A 114 3.26 1.93 -8.67
CA ILE A 114 3.24 3.02 -9.65
C ILE A 114 4.09 2.58 -10.84
N THR A 115 3.45 2.38 -12.00
CA THR A 115 4.09 1.82 -13.19
C THR A 115 3.33 2.18 -14.47
N ASN A 116 4.04 2.25 -15.58
CA ASN A 116 3.48 2.27 -16.94
C ASN A 116 3.62 0.91 -17.64
N ASN A 117 4.19 -0.10 -16.98
CA ASN A 117 4.33 -1.45 -17.51
C ASN A 117 3.12 -2.31 -17.11
N TYR A 118 2.31 -2.72 -18.08
CA TYR A 118 1.12 -3.54 -17.86
C TYR A 118 1.45 -4.90 -17.23
N GLU A 119 2.53 -5.55 -17.66
CA GLU A 119 2.94 -6.86 -17.14
C GLU A 119 3.35 -6.77 -15.67
N HIS A 120 4.12 -5.73 -15.30
CA HIS A 120 4.47 -5.46 -13.91
C HIS A 120 3.23 -5.14 -13.06
N ALA A 121 2.29 -4.36 -13.58
CA ALA A 121 1.03 -4.09 -12.89
C ALA A 121 0.27 -5.38 -12.58
N GLN A 122 0.09 -6.28 -13.60
CA GLN A 122 -0.60 -7.55 -13.40
C GLN A 122 0.13 -8.48 -12.45
N LYS A 123 1.46 -8.58 -12.56
CA LYS A 123 2.28 -9.38 -11.65
C LYS A 123 2.12 -8.91 -10.21
N PHE A 124 2.23 -7.61 -9.97
CA PHE A 124 2.07 -7.03 -8.65
C PHE A 124 0.67 -7.29 -8.05
N LEU A 125 -0.39 -7.05 -8.84
CA LEU A 125 -1.78 -7.31 -8.41
C LEU A 125 -2.02 -8.77 -8.02
N ASN A 126 -1.37 -9.72 -8.69
CA ASN A 126 -1.57 -11.14 -8.46
C ASN A 126 -0.70 -11.71 -7.33
N GLU A 127 0.50 -11.18 -7.12
CA GLU A 127 1.49 -11.77 -6.22
C GLU A 127 1.61 -11.06 -4.87
N ILE A 128 1.08 -9.84 -4.73
CA ILE A 128 1.03 -9.15 -3.44
C ILE A 128 -0.10 -9.67 -2.57
N ASP A 129 0.24 -10.08 -1.35
CA ASP A 129 -0.71 -10.59 -0.36
C ASP A 129 -1.19 -9.45 0.56
N ALA A 130 -2.12 -8.67 0.08
CA ALA A 130 -2.79 -7.60 0.84
C ALA A 130 -4.30 -7.61 0.59
N ALA A 131 -5.06 -6.97 1.47
CA ALA A 131 -6.51 -6.87 1.36
C ALA A 131 -6.95 -5.96 0.20
N ALA A 132 -6.16 -4.93 -0.11
CA ALA A 132 -6.36 -4.04 -1.24
C ALA A 132 -5.02 -3.82 -1.96
N VAL A 133 -5.01 -3.98 -3.28
CA VAL A 133 -3.82 -3.78 -4.11
C VAL A 133 -4.17 -2.84 -5.26
N TYR A 134 -3.35 -1.80 -5.44
CA TYR A 134 -3.62 -0.70 -6.36
C TYR A 134 -2.57 -0.60 -7.46
N VAL A 135 -2.99 -0.12 -8.61
CA VAL A 135 -2.11 0.38 -9.66
C VAL A 135 -2.37 1.88 -9.85
N ASN A 136 -1.32 2.70 -9.74
CA ASN A 136 -1.35 4.15 -9.99
C ASN A 136 -2.41 4.91 -9.18
N ALA A 137 -2.61 4.50 -7.92
CA ALA A 137 -3.54 5.17 -7.01
C ALA A 137 -3.00 5.17 -5.57
N SER A 138 -3.47 6.12 -4.78
CA SER A 138 -3.14 6.23 -3.37
C SER A 138 -3.81 5.14 -2.54
N THR A 139 -3.09 4.56 -1.58
CA THR A 139 -3.65 3.60 -0.61
C THR A 139 -4.74 4.21 0.28
N ARG A 140 -4.84 5.55 0.32
CA ARG A 140 -5.90 6.27 1.04
C ARG A 140 -7.32 5.95 0.56
N PHE A 141 -7.47 5.36 -0.63
CA PHE A 141 -8.77 4.88 -1.12
C PHE A 141 -9.27 3.60 -0.44
N THR A 142 -8.47 2.92 0.37
CA THR A 142 -8.94 1.75 1.15
C THR A 142 -9.80 2.24 2.31
N ASP A 143 -11.08 2.49 2.02
CA ASP A 143 -12.06 3.08 2.93
C ASP A 143 -13.45 2.61 2.53
N GLY A 144 -14.30 2.28 3.53
CA GLY A 144 -15.64 1.75 3.27
C GLY A 144 -16.59 2.73 2.57
N PHE A 145 -16.40 4.03 2.76
CA PHE A 145 -17.21 5.03 2.03
C PHE A 145 -16.70 5.19 0.60
N GLU A 146 -15.38 5.23 0.40
CA GLU A 146 -14.76 5.30 -0.93
C GLU A 146 -15.10 4.05 -1.77
N PHE A 147 -15.20 2.87 -1.14
CA PHE A 147 -15.62 1.63 -1.80
C PHE A 147 -17.14 1.53 -2.02
N GLY A 148 -17.91 2.50 -1.54
CA GLY A 148 -19.36 2.54 -1.73
C GLY A 148 -20.16 1.67 -0.77
N PHE A 149 -19.56 1.19 0.34
CA PHE A 149 -20.25 0.37 1.35
C PHE A 149 -21.15 1.17 2.31
N GLY A 150 -21.08 2.51 2.24
CA GLY A 150 -21.91 3.41 3.04
C GLY A 150 -21.57 3.45 4.54
N ALA A 151 -20.61 2.65 4.97
CA ALA A 151 -20.09 2.61 6.34
C ALA A 151 -18.75 1.89 6.38
N GLU A 152 -17.98 2.10 7.44
CA GLU A 152 -16.82 1.30 7.77
C GLU A 152 -16.79 1.03 9.29
N ILE A 153 -16.81 -0.24 9.67
CA ILE A 153 -16.62 -0.67 11.05
C ILE A 153 -15.15 -1.00 11.35
N GLY A 154 -14.39 -1.21 10.30
CA GLY A 154 -12.97 -1.53 10.32
C GLY A 154 -12.51 -2.12 9.01
N ILE A 155 -11.20 -2.38 8.89
CA ILE A 155 -10.59 -3.01 7.73
C ILE A 155 -9.90 -4.29 8.20
N SER A 156 -10.30 -5.43 7.64
CA SER A 156 -9.78 -6.74 7.99
C SER A 156 -8.70 -7.19 7.03
N THR A 157 -7.61 -7.72 7.58
CA THR A 157 -6.52 -8.35 6.79
C THR A 157 -6.61 -9.88 6.78
N GLN A 158 -7.59 -10.46 7.47
CA GLN A 158 -7.79 -11.92 7.50
C GLN A 158 -8.38 -12.45 6.19
N LYS A 159 -8.30 -13.78 5.97
CA LYS A 159 -8.71 -14.43 4.72
C LYS A 159 -9.96 -15.33 4.83
N LEU A 160 -10.42 -15.61 6.04
CA LEU A 160 -11.50 -16.60 6.28
C LEU A 160 -12.91 -16.01 6.36
N HIS A 161 -13.06 -14.72 6.44
CA HIS A 161 -14.34 -14.01 6.48
C HIS A 161 -14.23 -12.71 5.67
N ALA A 162 -14.80 -11.61 6.14
CA ALA A 162 -14.64 -10.33 5.47
C ALA A 162 -13.15 -9.94 5.41
N ARG A 163 -12.69 -9.50 4.25
CA ARG A 163 -11.34 -8.99 4.00
C ARG A 163 -11.44 -7.60 3.37
N GLY A 164 -10.58 -6.67 3.78
CA GLY A 164 -10.68 -5.27 3.39
C GLY A 164 -11.68 -4.50 4.23
N PRO A 165 -12.18 -3.34 3.75
CA PRO A 165 -13.18 -2.54 4.44
C PRO A 165 -14.47 -3.30 4.69
N MET A 166 -15.00 -3.21 5.93
CA MET A 166 -16.20 -3.89 6.36
C MET A 166 -17.33 -2.88 6.62
N GLY A 167 -18.37 -2.92 5.81
CA GLY A 167 -19.62 -2.18 6.00
C GLY A 167 -20.73 -3.05 6.61
N LEU A 168 -21.99 -2.64 6.42
CA LEU A 168 -23.16 -3.33 6.97
C LEU A 168 -23.27 -4.79 6.53
N GLU A 169 -22.97 -5.09 5.27
CA GLU A 169 -23.06 -6.45 4.73
C GLU A 169 -22.17 -7.42 5.48
N ALA A 170 -20.94 -7.01 5.83
CA ALA A 170 -19.98 -7.84 6.56
C ALA A 170 -20.43 -8.15 8.01
N LEU A 171 -21.38 -7.41 8.56
CA LEU A 171 -21.96 -7.63 9.90
C LEU A 171 -23.15 -8.56 9.90
N THR A 172 -23.62 -8.98 8.73
CA THR A 172 -24.80 -9.83 8.57
C THR A 172 -24.43 -11.18 7.99
N THR A 173 -25.36 -12.10 8.04
CA THR A 173 -25.24 -13.40 7.39
C THR A 173 -26.57 -13.80 6.79
N THR A 174 -26.56 -14.80 5.91
CA THR A 174 -27.77 -15.31 5.26
C THR A 174 -28.34 -16.50 6.01
N LYS A 175 -29.69 -16.61 5.98
CA LYS A 175 -30.44 -17.76 6.44
C LYS A 175 -31.34 -18.23 5.30
N TYR A 176 -31.25 -19.48 4.95
CA TYR A 176 -32.12 -20.08 3.96
C TYR A 176 -33.42 -20.54 4.62
N ILE A 177 -34.57 -20.09 4.12
CA ILE A 177 -35.89 -20.52 4.57
C ILE A 177 -36.54 -21.30 3.42
N ILE A 178 -36.85 -22.57 3.69
CA ILE A 178 -37.34 -23.50 2.72
C ILE A 178 -38.71 -24.03 3.19
N TYR A 179 -39.72 -23.87 2.35
CA TYR A 179 -41.04 -24.43 2.55
C TYR A 179 -41.21 -25.61 1.60
N GLY A 180 -41.60 -26.76 2.14
CA GLY A 180 -41.88 -27.97 1.38
C GLY A 180 -43.29 -28.48 1.66
N ASP A 181 -43.79 -29.38 0.81
CA ASP A 181 -45.07 -30.09 0.94
C ASP A 181 -44.90 -31.60 0.80
N GLY A 182 -43.75 -32.16 1.20
CA GLY A 182 -43.47 -33.58 1.22
C GLY A 182 -42.40 -34.04 0.22
N GLN A 183 -41.63 -33.15 -0.41
CA GLN A 183 -40.53 -33.54 -1.29
C GLN A 183 -39.48 -34.34 -0.50
N ILE A 184 -39.00 -35.42 -1.14
CA ILE A 184 -37.87 -36.23 -0.66
C ILE A 184 -36.74 -36.19 -1.69
N ARG A 185 -35.53 -36.44 -1.18
CA ARG A 185 -34.33 -36.66 -2.05
C ARG A 185 -34.09 -38.15 -2.15
N GLU A 186 -34.04 -38.65 -3.39
CA GLU A 186 -33.64 -40.03 -3.72
C GLU A 186 -32.11 -40.20 -3.71
#